data_b08e1d84234532947f6e7053188fb7f7
#
_entry.id   b08e1d84234532947f6e7053188fb7f7
#
_cell.length_a   1.000
_cell.length_b   1.000
_cell.length_c   1.000
_cell.angle_alpha   90.00
_cell.angle_beta   90.00
_cell.angle_gamma   90.00
#
_symmetry.space_group_name_H-M   'P 1'
#
loop_
_entity.id
_entity.type
_entity.pdbx_description
1 polymer ?
#
loop_
_entity_poly.entity_id
_entity_poly.type
_entity_poly.pdbx_seq_one_letter_code
_entity_poly.pdbx_strand_id
1 'polypeptide(L)'
;TSLVRADGLVRIPRFQEGLNAGDEVTVRLYHGPEILERTILAIGSHDLTLDLMSQYLAEQDPPRRLASANAGSVGGLLALQRGEAHVAGSHLLDPETGEYNLPYLTRYLPETPVVVVTLTRREQGFMVAPGNPKGIFSVADLARPEVTLVNRQRGAGTRLLLDYLLAQQGIAPAAVRGYDREEVTHLAVAVDVATGLADCGLGVRAAAQALELDFVSVGWERYDLVIPRVHWDSELLAPLRALLHDPAFQAAVAALPGYDPAAMGTLIAET
;
A
#
# COMPACT_ATOMS: atom_id res chain seq x y z
N THR A 1 -15.82 0.38 -12.29
CA THR A 1 -14.88 1.16 -11.43
C THR A 1 -13.80 1.89 -12.24
N SER A 2 -13.23 1.30 -13.31
CA SER A 2 -12.18 1.94 -14.10
C SER A 2 -12.64 3.22 -14.81
N LEU A 3 -13.86 3.26 -15.35
CA LEU A 3 -14.42 4.45 -16.01
C LEU A 3 -14.60 5.65 -15.05
N VAL A 4 -14.90 5.39 -13.77
CA VAL A 4 -15.08 6.45 -12.76
C VAL A 4 -13.73 7.08 -12.36
N ARG A 5 -12.63 6.32 -12.48
CA ARG A 5 -11.28 6.77 -12.10
C ARG A 5 -10.43 7.22 -13.30
N ALA A 6 -10.89 6.95 -14.53
CA ALA A 6 -10.16 7.30 -15.72
C ALA A 6 -10.21 8.81 -16.00
N ASP A 7 -9.12 9.37 -16.48
CA ASP A 7 -9.01 10.78 -16.89
C ASP A 7 -9.43 11.00 -18.33
N GLY A 8 -9.55 9.94 -19.12
CA GLY A 8 -9.92 10.01 -20.51
C GLY A 8 -10.16 8.67 -21.15
N LEU A 9 -10.53 8.71 -22.41
CA LEU A 9 -10.84 7.55 -23.25
C LEU A 9 -9.94 7.52 -24.48
N VAL A 10 -9.28 6.40 -24.71
CA VAL A 10 -8.60 6.08 -25.98
C VAL A 10 -9.55 5.27 -26.84
N ARG A 11 -9.78 5.70 -28.08
CA ARG A 11 -10.58 4.97 -29.04
C ARG A 11 -9.67 4.15 -29.96
N ILE A 12 -9.73 2.83 -29.87
CA ILE A 12 -9.04 1.92 -30.78
C ILE A 12 -9.92 1.74 -32.03
N PRO A 13 -9.41 1.97 -33.26
CA PRO A 13 -10.16 1.78 -34.50
C PRO A 13 -10.66 0.35 -34.67
N ARG A 14 -11.79 0.18 -35.38
CA ARG A 14 -12.53 -1.10 -35.53
C ARG A 14 -11.68 -2.26 -36.05
N PHE A 15 -10.62 -1.99 -36.81
CA PHE A 15 -9.80 -3.02 -37.47
C PHE A 15 -8.41 -3.17 -36.82
N GLN A 16 -8.21 -2.59 -35.59
CA GLN A 16 -7.02 -2.78 -34.79
C GLN A 16 -7.38 -3.61 -33.56
N GLU A 17 -6.57 -4.62 -33.25
CA GLU A 17 -6.76 -5.47 -32.06
C GLU A 17 -6.19 -4.81 -30.78
N GLY A 18 -5.38 -3.77 -30.93
CA GLY A 18 -4.74 -3.04 -29.81
C GLY A 18 -3.74 -2.01 -30.31
N LEU A 19 -2.93 -1.52 -29.39
CA LEU A 19 -1.83 -0.56 -29.61
C LEU A 19 -0.59 -1.10 -28.94
N ASN A 20 0.59 -0.86 -29.52
CA ASN A 20 1.85 -1.25 -28.92
C ASN A 20 2.32 -0.19 -27.91
N ALA A 21 3.19 -0.60 -26.99
CA ALA A 21 3.86 0.34 -26.11
C ALA A 21 4.71 1.33 -26.93
N GLY A 22 4.51 2.63 -26.68
CA GLY A 22 5.18 3.71 -27.43
C GLY A 22 4.40 4.25 -28.63
N ASP A 23 3.27 3.65 -29.00
CA ASP A 23 2.40 4.21 -30.03
C ASP A 23 1.77 5.54 -29.56
N GLU A 24 1.74 6.53 -30.44
CA GLU A 24 1.05 7.79 -30.20
C GLU A 24 -0.46 7.60 -30.27
N VAL A 25 -1.17 8.11 -29.26
CA VAL A 25 -2.62 7.95 -29.15
C VAL A 25 -3.33 9.28 -28.89
N THR A 26 -4.54 9.42 -29.42
CA THR A 26 -5.42 10.54 -29.09
C THR A 26 -6.30 10.16 -27.91
N VAL A 27 -6.18 10.91 -26.81
CA VAL A 27 -7.00 10.72 -25.61
C VAL A 27 -8.10 11.79 -25.58
N ARG A 28 -9.36 11.37 -25.52
CA ARG A 28 -10.47 12.25 -25.20
C ARG A 28 -10.56 12.40 -23.69
N LEU A 29 -10.17 13.53 -23.17
CA LEU A 29 -10.19 13.81 -21.73
C LEU A 29 -11.64 13.97 -21.23
N TYR A 30 -11.88 13.51 -19.98
CA TYR A 30 -13.11 13.72 -19.24
C TYR A 30 -13.07 15.04 -18.46
N HIS A 31 -11.87 15.53 -18.15
CA HIS A 31 -11.62 16.75 -17.40
C HIS A 31 -10.69 17.67 -18.20
N GLY A 32 -10.67 18.95 -17.85
CA GLY A 32 -9.72 19.89 -18.43
C GLY A 32 -8.27 19.57 -18.04
N PRO A 33 -7.28 20.00 -18.85
CA PRO A 33 -5.88 19.74 -18.59
C PRO A 33 -5.41 20.30 -17.25
N GLU A 34 -6.01 21.35 -16.73
CA GLU A 34 -5.73 21.95 -15.42
C GLU A 34 -5.95 20.98 -14.24
N ILE A 35 -6.87 20.02 -14.38
CA ILE A 35 -7.08 18.96 -13.36
C ILE A 35 -5.94 17.96 -13.42
N LEU A 36 -5.46 17.60 -14.61
CA LEU A 36 -4.35 16.69 -14.77
C LEU A 36 -3.06 17.27 -14.19
N GLU A 37 -2.79 18.56 -14.42
CA GLU A 37 -1.63 19.30 -13.88
C GLU A 37 -1.64 19.36 -12.35
N ARG A 38 -2.80 19.20 -11.72
CA ARG A 38 -2.98 19.19 -10.27
C ARG A 38 -3.18 17.80 -9.70
N THR A 39 -2.95 16.75 -10.51
CA THR A 39 -3.12 15.35 -10.09
C THR A 39 -1.79 14.76 -9.68
N ILE A 40 -1.71 14.33 -8.42
CA ILE A 40 -0.60 13.54 -7.89
C ILE A 40 -0.89 12.07 -8.18
N LEU A 41 0.05 11.38 -8.84
CA LEU A 41 -0.04 9.94 -9.10
C LEU A 41 0.72 9.19 -8.00
N ALA A 42 0.01 8.35 -7.25
CA ALA A 42 0.57 7.46 -6.25
C ALA A 42 0.41 6.01 -6.71
N ILE A 43 1.51 5.30 -6.97
CA ILE A 43 1.50 3.88 -7.33
C ILE A 43 2.32 3.13 -6.30
N GLY A 44 1.77 2.07 -5.69
CA GLY A 44 2.49 1.33 -4.67
C GLY A 44 1.57 0.48 -3.81
N SER A 45 1.97 0.27 -2.57
CA SER A 45 1.08 -0.37 -1.60
C SER A 45 -0.05 0.57 -1.22
N HIS A 46 -1.29 0.08 -1.30
CA HIS A 46 -2.44 0.86 -0.85
C HIS A 46 -2.51 0.91 0.68
N ASP A 47 -2.95 2.05 1.19
CA ASP A 47 -3.22 2.28 2.60
C ASP A 47 -4.38 3.26 2.80
N LEU A 48 -5.12 3.11 3.90
CA LEU A 48 -6.25 3.99 4.25
C LEU A 48 -5.80 5.46 4.44
N THR A 49 -4.56 5.68 4.84
CA THR A 49 -4.01 7.04 4.95
C THR A 49 -3.90 7.74 3.60
N LEU A 50 -3.73 7.01 2.49
CA LEU A 50 -3.77 7.58 1.13
C LEU A 50 -5.19 8.02 0.75
N ASP A 51 -6.22 7.30 1.19
CA ASP A 51 -7.62 7.70 0.96
C ASP A 51 -7.96 8.96 1.76
N LEU A 52 -7.55 9.03 3.03
CA LEU A 52 -7.65 10.26 3.84
C LEU A 52 -6.87 11.42 3.21
N MET A 53 -5.63 11.18 2.78
CA MET A 53 -4.80 12.19 2.12
C MET A 53 -5.50 12.72 0.86
N SER A 54 -6.12 11.84 0.06
CA SER A 54 -6.89 12.22 -1.12
C SER A 54 -8.05 13.14 -0.77
N GLN A 55 -8.77 12.86 0.33
CA GLN A 55 -9.86 13.71 0.81
C GLN A 55 -9.35 15.09 1.22
N TYR A 56 -8.34 15.16 2.09
CA TYR A 56 -7.78 16.44 2.57
C TYR A 56 -7.19 17.30 1.45
N LEU A 57 -6.53 16.67 0.46
CA LEU A 57 -6.01 17.37 -0.72
C LEU A 57 -7.13 17.90 -1.61
N ALA A 58 -8.26 17.22 -1.71
CA ALA A 58 -9.42 17.67 -2.48
C ALA A 58 -10.16 18.83 -1.82
N GLU A 59 -10.06 19.00 -0.50
CA GLU A 59 -10.67 20.09 0.28
C GLU A 59 -9.83 21.38 0.27
N GLN A 60 -8.61 21.37 -0.28
CA GLN A 60 -7.76 22.55 -0.40
C GLN A 60 -8.24 23.52 -1.49
N ASP A 61 -7.80 24.79 -1.42
CA ASP A 61 -8.05 25.80 -2.44
C ASP A 61 -6.71 26.32 -3.01
N PRO A 62 -6.39 26.06 -4.28
CA PRO A 62 -7.13 25.21 -5.23
C PRO A 62 -7.00 23.72 -4.90
N PRO A 63 -8.04 22.93 -5.22
CA PRO A 63 -8.05 21.51 -4.89
C PRO A 63 -6.95 20.73 -5.63
N ARG A 64 -6.41 19.71 -4.98
CA ARG A 64 -5.47 18.75 -5.55
C ARG A 64 -6.14 17.36 -5.60
N ARG A 65 -5.83 16.61 -6.63
CA ARG A 65 -6.30 15.25 -6.79
C ARG A 65 -5.16 14.29 -6.50
N LEU A 66 -5.39 13.29 -5.65
CA LEU A 66 -4.52 12.14 -5.49
C LEU A 66 -5.15 10.94 -6.21
N ALA A 67 -4.55 10.51 -7.31
CA ALA A 67 -4.93 9.28 -8.01
C ALA A 67 -4.02 8.15 -7.56
N SER A 68 -4.58 7.13 -6.90
CA SER A 68 -3.82 6.01 -6.37
C SER A 68 -4.09 4.71 -7.14
N ALA A 69 -3.04 3.91 -7.37
CA ALA A 69 -3.13 2.56 -7.93
C ALA A 69 -2.36 1.58 -7.03
N ASN A 70 -3.03 0.49 -6.65
CA ASN A 70 -2.42 -0.56 -5.83
C ASN A 70 -1.63 -1.54 -6.72
N ALA A 71 -0.30 -1.43 -6.68
CA ALA A 71 0.63 -2.33 -7.36
C ALA A 71 1.54 -3.09 -6.36
N GLY A 72 1.31 -2.92 -5.05
CA GLY A 72 2.22 -3.37 -3.99
C GLY A 72 3.50 -2.52 -3.92
N SER A 73 4.24 -2.65 -2.82
CA SER A 73 5.43 -1.81 -2.57
C SER A 73 6.49 -1.95 -3.66
N VAL A 74 6.83 -3.18 -4.08
CA VAL A 74 7.81 -3.40 -5.18
C VAL A 74 7.31 -2.82 -6.50
N GLY A 75 6.02 -3.03 -6.82
CA GLY A 75 5.41 -2.46 -8.03
C GLY A 75 5.47 -0.92 -8.03
N GLY A 76 5.32 -0.29 -6.86
CA GLY A 76 5.49 1.14 -6.68
C GLY A 76 6.90 1.63 -6.99
N LEU A 77 7.95 0.96 -6.45
CA LEU A 77 9.34 1.31 -6.74
C LEU A 77 9.66 1.17 -8.24
N LEU A 78 9.15 0.12 -8.90
CA LEU A 78 9.30 -0.06 -10.34
C LEU A 78 8.55 1.03 -11.15
N ALA A 79 7.39 1.48 -10.67
CA ALA A 79 6.68 2.59 -11.31
C ALA A 79 7.45 3.91 -11.19
N LEU A 80 8.08 4.19 -10.03
CA LEU A 80 8.97 5.34 -9.87
C LEU A 80 10.18 5.25 -10.81
N GLN A 81 10.80 4.08 -10.93
CA GLN A 81 11.93 3.85 -11.83
C GLN A 81 11.58 4.18 -13.29
N ARG A 82 10.35 3.86 -13.72
CA ARG A 82 9.86 4.13 -15.07
C ARG A 82 9.30 5.54 -15.27
N GLY A 83 9.28 6.37 -14.22
CA GLY A 83 8.69 7.71 -14.27
C GLY A 83 7.15 7.72 -14.39
N GLU A 84 6.48 6.64 -13.99
CA GLU A 84 5.03 6.47 -14.10
C GLU A 84 4.26 7.00 -12.88
N ALA A 85 4.96 7.38 -11.80
CA ALA A 85 4.35 7.88 -10.58
C ALA A 85 5.16 9.02 -9.96
N HIS A 86 4.48 9.90 -9.22
CA HIS A 86 5.10 10.94 -8.43
C HIS A 86 5.47 10.45 -7.03
N VAL A 87 4.73 9.48 -6.50
CA VAL A 87 4.87 8.97 -5.13
C VAL A 87 4.61 7.47 -5.12
N ALA A 88 5.38 6.73 -4.33
CA ALA A 88 5.06 5.32 -4.03
C ALA A 88 4.91 5.10 -2.53
N GLY A 89 3.80 4.46 -2.12
CA GLY A 89 3.64 3.94 -0.78
C GLY A 89 4.41 2.62 -0.62
N SER A 90 5.25 2.50 0.42
CA SER A 90 6.10 1.34 0.61
C SER A 90 6.29 0.97 2.08
N HIS A 91 6.38 -0.35 2.34
CA HIS A 91 6.63 -0.92 3.67
C HIS A 91 7.38 -2.26 3.56
N LEU A 92 8.46 -2.29 2.79
CA LEU A 92 9.26 -3.49 2.53
C LEU A 92 10.21 -3.73 3.70
N LEU A 93 9.98 -4.77 4.47
CA LEU A 93 10.88 -5.21 5.53
C LEU A 93 12.04 -5.98 4.91
N ASP A 94 13.26 -5.58 5.24
CA ASP A 94 14.45 -6.36 4.94
C ASP A 94 14.66 -7.39 6.06
N PRO A 95 14.65 -8.70 5.75
CA PRO A 95 14.77 -9.74 6.75
C PRO A 95 16.17 -9.86 7.36
N GLU A 96 17.20 -9.32 6.73
CA GLU A 96 18.58 -9.41 7.22
C GLU A 96 18.90 -8.27 8.20
N THR A 97 18.43 -7.06 7.90
CA THR A 97 18.72 -5.86 8.69
C THR A 97 17.58 -5.47 9.63
N GLY A 98 16.35 -5.92 9.37
CA GLY A 98 15.13 -5.46 10.07
C GLY A 98 14.72 -4.04 9.67
N GLU A 99 15.38 -3.43 8.69
CA GLU A 99 15.07 -2.08 8.20
C GLU A 99 13.96 -2.10 7.15
N TYR A 100 13.20 -1.00 7.11
CA TYR A 100 12.16 -0.81 6.10
C TYR A 100 12.66 0.00 4.92
N ASN A 101 12.34 -0.45 3.72
CA ASN A 101 12.46 0.22 2.42
C ASN A 101 13.90 0.48 1.93
N LEU A 102 14.85 0.97 2.76
CA LEU A 102 16.15 1.46 2.32
C LEU A 102 16.96 0.45 1.48
N PRO A 103 17.11 -0.83 1.87
CA PRO A 103 17.82 -1.82 1.08
C PRO A 103 17.20 -2.04 -0.31
N TYR A 104 15.88 -1.89 -0.41
CA TYR A 104 15.16 -2.04 -1.68
C TYR A 104 15.36 -0.83 -2.62
N LEU A 105 15.59 0.37 -2.07
CA LEU A 105 15.88 1.56 -2.91
C LEU A 105 17.14 1.35 -3.72
N THR A 106 18.23 0.91 -3.09
CA THR A 106 19.49 0.62 -3.77
C THR A 106 19.32 -0.40 -4.90
N ARG A 107 18.43 -1.38 -4.70
CA ARG A 107 18.15 -2.44 -5.67
C ARG A 107 17.28 -1.99 -6.84
N TYR A 108 16.21 -1.21 -6.57
CA TYR A 108 15.19 -0.88 -7.58
C TYR A 108 15.31 0.53 -8.14
N LEU A 109 16.00 1.44 -7.44
CA LEU A 109 16.14 2.85 -7.79
C LEU A 109 17.62 3.31 -7.73
N PRO A 110 18.58 2.52 -8.27
CA PRO A 110 20.01 2.81 -8.09
C PRO A 110 20.44 4.16 -8.69
N GLU A 111 19.74 4.63 -9.72
CA GLU A 111 20.06 5.87 -10.45
C GLU A 111 19.00 6.97 -10.27
N THR A 112 17.96 6.71 -9.46
CA THR A 112 16.87 7.66 -9.24
C THR A 112 17.00 8.25 -7.84
N PRO A 113 17.45 9.51 -7.71
CA PRO A 113 17.47 10.18 -6.42
C PRO A 113 16.06 10.26 -5.82
N VAL A 114 15.91 9.85 -4.58
CA VAL A 114 14.63 9.83 -3.90
C VAL A 114 14.69 10.42 -2.50
N VAL A 115 13.56 10.93 -2.05
CA VAL A 115 13.27 11.29 -0.66
C VAL A 115 12.36 10.22 -0.09
N VAL A 116 12.69 9.72 1.10
CA VAL A 116 11.84 8.79 1.86
C VAL A 116 11.33 9.51 3.10
N VAL A 117 10.01 9.59 3.23
CA VAL A 117 9.36 10.23 4.36
C VAL A 117 8.36 9.29 5.00
N THR A 118 8.35 9.20 6.32
CA THR A 118 7.38 8.38 7.04
C THR A 118 5.98 8.99 6.92
N LEU A 119 5.01 8.18 6.48
CA LEU A 119 3.60 8.56 6.53
C LEU A 119 2.97 8.14 7.85
N THR A 120 3.16 6.89 8.27
CA THR A 120 2.60 6.40 9.53
C THR A 120 3.28 5.09 9.96
N ARG A 121 3.08 4.71 11.22
CA ARG A 121 3.28 3.32 11.68
C ARG A 121 1.93 2.62 11.74
N ARG A 122 1.91 1.33 11.42
CA ARG A 122 0.68 0.53 11.40
C ARG A 122 0.89 -0.76 12.17
N GLU A 123 -0.13 -1.15 12.92
CA GLU A 123 -0.13 -2.43 13.60
C GLU A 123 -0.53 -3.55 12.65
N GLN A 124 0.36 -4.53 12.50
CA GLN A 124 0.14 -5.76 11.73
C GLN A 124 -0.24 -6.91 12.64
N GLY A 125 -1.13 -7.77 12.19
CA GLY A 125 -1.56 -8.92 12.97
C GLY A 125 -2.41 -9.89 12.16
N PHE A 126 -2.71 -11.03 12.77
CA PHE A 126 -3.67 -11.99 12.22
C PHE A 126 -5.08 -11.50 12.49
N MET A 127 -5.84 -11.31 11.42
CA MET A 127 -7.28 -11.13 11.44
C MET A 127 -7.93 -12.50 11.55
N VAL A 128 -8.79 -12.70 12.54
CA VAL A 128 -9.43 -13.99 12.82
C VAL A 128 -10.91 -13.77 13.09
N ALA A 129 -11.72 -14.79 12.92
CA ALA A 129 -13.16 -14.70 13.23
C ALA A 129 -13.37 -14.36 14.72
N PRO A 130 -14.50 -13.70 15.07
CA PRO A 130 -14.83 -13.33 16.45
C PRO A 130 -14.73 -14.52 17.41
N GLY A 131 -14.09 -14.30 18.55
CA GLY A 131 -13.79 -15.34 19.55
C GLY A 131 -12.63 -16.24 19.19
N ASN A 132 -11.92 -15.99 18.07
CA ASN A 132 -10.76 -16.76 17.61
C ASN A 132 -10.99 -18.29 17.72
N PRO A 133 -11.97 -18.86 17.02
CA PRO A 133 -12.42 -20.25 17.25
C PRO A 133 -11.34 -21.30 16.93
N LYS A 134 -10.33 -20.92 16.14
CA LYS A 134 -9.18 -21.77 15.84
C LYS A 134 -8.00 -21.61 16.82
N GLY A 135 -8.08 -20.65 17.76
CA GLY A 135 -7.01 -20.38 18.72
C GLY A 135 -5.69 -20.07 18.02
N ILE A 136 -5.71 -19.11 17.08
CA ILE A 136 -4.53 -18.64 16.34
C ILE A 136 -3.95 -17.46 17.11
N PHE A 137 -2.78 -17.66 17.75
CA PHE A 137 -2.10 -16.64 18.56
C PHE A 137 -0.70 -16.31 18.07
N SER A 138 -0.16 -17.13 17.15
CA SER A 138 1.19 -16.96 16.63
C SER A 138 1.32 -17.49 15.21
N VAL A 139 2.44 -17.15 14.55
CA VAL A 139 2.75 -17.69 13.22
C VAL A 139 2.90 -19.22 13.23
N ALA A 140 3.30 -19.81 14.37
CA ALA A 140 3.42 -21.27 14.50
C ALA A 140 2.08 -22.00 14.33
N ASP A 141 0.97 -21.34 14.68
CA ASP A 141 -0.37 -21.90 14.53
C ASP A 141 -0.79 -22.09 13.07
N LEU A 142 -0.16 -21.37 12.14
CA LEU A 142 -0.44 -21.49 10.70
C LEU A 142 -0.01 -22.84 10.12
N ALA A 143 0.92 -23.56 10.78
CA ALA A 143 1.36 -24.88 10.34
C ALA A 143 0.40 -26.01 10.74
N ARG A 144 -0.64 -25.72 11.52
CA ARG A 144 -1.67 -26.70 11.89
C ARG A 144 -2.53 -27.06 10.69
N PRO A 145 -2.80 -28.36 10.41
CA PRO A 145 -3.49 -28.79 9.20
C PRO A 145 -4.96 -28.33 9.11
N GLU A 146 -5.58 -27.99 10.24
CA GLU A 146 -6.97 -27.48 10.32
C GLU A 146 -7.06 -25.96 10.16
N VAL A 147 -5.92 -25.23 10.05
CA VAL A 147 -5.88 -23.78 9.85
C VAL A 147 -5.67 -23.46 8.38
N THR A 148 -6.51 -22.61 7.83
CA THR A 148 -6.40 -22.11 6.45
C THR A 148 -6.12 -20.62 6.44
N LEU A 149 -5.03 -20.23 5.81
CA LEU A 149 -4.61 -18.85 5.62
C LEU A 149 -5.16 -18.30 4.30
N VAL A 150 -5.47 -17.02 4.25
CA VAL A 150 -5.48 -16.20 3.04
C VAL A 150 -4.34 -15.20 3.13
N ASN A 151 -3.59 -15.06 2.04
CA ASN A 151 -2.36 -14.26 1.99
C ASN A 151 -2.56 -12.99 1.15
N ARG A 152 -1.58 -12.09 1.20
CA ARG A 152 -1.49 -10.98 0.28
C ARG A 152 -0.73 -11.40 -0.99
N GLN A 153 -1.00 -10.69 -2.10
CA GLN A 153 -0.32 -10.93 -3.37
C GLN A 153 1.21 -10.81 -3.22
N ARG A 154 1.93 -11.49 -4.11
CA ARG A 154 3.40 -11.41 -4.19
C ARG A 154 3.85 -9.96 -4.40
N GLY A 155 4.92 -9.56 -3.71
CA GLY A 155 5.43 -8.18 -3.72
C GLY A 155 4.73 -7.22 -2.77
N ALA A 156 3.71 -7.65 -2.04
CA ALA A 156 3.17 -6.88 -0.92
C ALA A 156 4.07 -6.99 0.31
N GLY A 157 4.31 -5.86 1.02
CA GLY A 157 5.14 -5.86 2.23
C GLY A 157 4.60 -6.78 3.33
N THR A 158 3.27 -6.88 3.49
CA THR A 158 2.65 -7.83 4.44
C THR A 158 2.96 -9.29 4.09
N ARG A 159 3.10 -9.63 2.78
CA ARG A 159 3.54 -10.97 2.36
C ARG A 159 4.98 -11.20 2.77
N LEU A 160 5.86 -10.24 2.56
CA LEU A 160 7.26 -10.31 2.99
C LEU A 160 7.38 -10.44 4.51
N LEU A 161 6.55 -9.71 5.26
CA LEU A 161 6.49 -9.86 6.72
C LEU A 161 6.07 -11.27 7.13
N LEU A 162 5.04 -11.85 6.49
CA LEU A 162 4.64 -13.23 6.77
C LEU A 162 5.77 -14.22 6.47
N ASP A 163 6.42 -14.08 5.31
CA ASP A 163 7.52 -14.95 4.89
C ASP A 163 8.69 -14.87 5.89
N TYR A 164 9.00 -13.65 6.36
CA TYR A 164 9.99 -13.43 7.41
C TYR A 164 9.61 -14.13 8.72
N LEU A 165 8.36 -13.98 9.19
CA LEU A 165 7.88 -14.60 10.43
C LEU A 165 7.89 -16.13 10.34
N LEU A 166 7.50 -16.70 9.20
CA LEU A 166 7.56 -18.15 8.95
C LEU A 166 9.01 -18.64 8.99
N ALA A 167 9.94 -17.94 8.34
CA ALA A 167 11.35 -18.29 8.32
C ALA A 167 11.98 -18.25 9.72
N GLN A 168 11.63 -17.27 10.55
CA GLN A 168 12.08 -17.16 11.95
C GLN A 168 11.67 -18.39 12.79
N GLN A 169 10.55 -19.03 12.45
CA GLN A 169 10.06 -20.23 13.13
C GLN A 169 10.46 -21.53 12.42
N GLY A 170 11.24 -21.45 11.33
CA GLY A 170 11.63 -22.62 10.53
C GLY A 170 10.45 -23.31 9.82
N ILE A 171 9.35 -22.56 9.59
CA ILE A 171 8.15 -23.09 8.93
C ILE A 171 8.27 -22.86 7.42
N ALA A 172 8.26 -23.94 6.65
CA ALA A 172 8.24 -23.84 5.20
C ALA A 172 6.87 -23.31 4.71
N PRO A 173 6.82 -22.38 3.73
CA PRO A 173 5.56 -21.90 3.17
C PRO A 173 4.61 -23.03 2.72
N ALA A 174 5.14 -24.10 2.18
CA ALA A 174 4.36 -25.26 1.75
C ALA A 174 3.64 -26.01 2.90
N ALA A 175 4.04 -25.79 4.16
CA ALA A 175 3.36 -26.34 5.33
C ALA A 175 2.12 -25.51 5.74
N VAL A 176 1.95 -24.31 5.18
CA VAL A 176 0.83 -23.42 5.50
C VAL A 176 -0.29 -23.61 4.47
N ARG A 177 -1.40 -24.19 4.91
CA ARG A 177 -2.56 -24.38 4.03
C ARG A 177 -3.14 -23.01 3.62
N GLY A 178 -3.32 -22.81 2.30
CA GLY A 178 -3.85 -21.56 1.76
C GLY A 178 -2.78 -20.49 1.52
N TYR A 179 -1.47 -20.80 1.71
CA TYR A 179 -0.38 -19.85 1.49
C TYR A 179 -0.39 -19.21 0.09
N ASP A 180 -0.78 -19.96 -0.96
CA ASP A 180 -0.86 -19.47 -2.34
C ASP A 180 -2.21 -18.83 -2.69
N ARG A 181 -3.17 -18.79 -1.75
CA ARG A 181 -4.41 -18.06 -1.90
C ARG A 181 -4.15 -16.58 -1.65
N GLU A 182 -4.31 -15.77 -2.69
CA GLU A 182 -3.86 -14.37 -2.67
C GLU A 182 -5.03 -13.38 -2.81
N GLU A 183 -4.98 -12.32 -1.99
CA GLU A 183 -5.85 -11.17 -2.06
C GLU A 183 -5.06 -9.86 -2.22
N VAL A 184 -5.65 -8.88 -2.93
CA VAL A 184 -4.95 -7.66 -3.35
C VAL A 184 -4.95 -6.55 -2.29
N THR A 185 -5.92 -6.55 -1.36
CA THR A 185 -6.05 -5.53 -0.31
C THR A 185 -6.18 -6.16 1.07
N HIS A 186 -5.87 -5.40 2.13
CA HIS A 186 -6.12 -5.85 3.51
C HIS A 186 -7.59 -6.11 3.77
N LEU A 187 -8.48 -5.28 3.18
CA LEU A 187 -9.92 -5.46 3.34
C LEU A 187 -10.42 -6.73 2.64
N ALA A 188 -9.87 -7.09 1.46
CA ALA A 188 -10.23 -8.34 0.79
C ALA A 188 -9.81 -9.56 1.61
N VAL A 189 -8.61 -9.54 2.22
CA VAL A 189 -8.19 -10.56 3.19
C VAL A 189 -9.17 -10.66 4.36
N ALA A 190 -9.59 -9.52 4.92
CA ALA A 190 -10.55 -9.48 6.01
C ALA A 190 -11.94 -10.03 5.58
N VAL A 191 -12.39 -9.77 4.35
CA VAL A 191 -13.64 -10.33 3.79
C VAL A 191 -13.56 -11.85 3.73
N ASP A 192 -12.44 -12.41 3.27
CA ASP A 192 -12.27 -13.87 3.20
C ASP A 192 -12.35 -14.53 4.59
N VAL A 193 -11.80 -13.86 5.61
CA VAL A 193 -11.91 -14.33 7.00
C VAL A 193 -13.34 -14.18 7.53
N ALA A 194 -13.98 -13.02 7.32
CA ALA A 194 -15.34 -12.75 7.78
C ALA A 194 -16.38 -13.70 7.16
N THR A 195 -16.16 -14.13 5.93
CA THR A 195 -17.04 -15.05 5.21
C THR A 195 -16.71 -16.53 5.46
N GLY A 196 -15.68 -16.82 6.25
CA GLY A 196 -15.26 -18.20 6.55
C GLY A 196 -14.58 -18.93 5.39
N LEU A 197 -14.16 -18.20 4.37
CA LEU A 197 -13.36 -18.73 3.26
C LEU A 197 -11.91 -19.03 3.70
N ALA A 198 -11.43 -18.34 4.73
CA ALA A 198 -10.17 -18.61 5.42
C ALA A 198 -10.38 -18.47 6.94
N ASP A 199 -9.52 -19.13 7.73
CA ASP A 199 -9.55 -19.02 9.19
C ASP A 199 -8.79 -17.79 9.68
N CYS A 200 -7.80 -17.35 8.93
CA CYS A 200 -7.02 -16.14 9.23
C CYS A 200 -6.35 -15.55 7.98
N GLY A 201 -5.89 -14.30 8.15
CA GLY A 201 -5.02 -13.63 7.20
C GLY A 201 -4.21 -12.53 7.90
N LEU A 202 -2.98 -12.26 7.41
CA LEU A 202 -2.17 -11.17 7.96
C LEU A 202 -2.58 -9.83 7.34
N GLY A 203 -2.77 -8.81 8.20
CA GLY A 203 -3.18 -7.50 7.75
C GLY A 203 -3.11 -6.43 8.83
N VAL A 204 -3.61 -5.23 8.52
CA VAL A 204 -3.66 -4.10 9.44
C VAL A 204 -4.90 -4.17 10.35
N ARG A 205 -4.79 -3.69 11.59
CA ARG A 205 -5.87 -3.70 12.59
C ARG A 205 -7.15 -3.03 12.06
N ALA A 206 -7.03 -1.94 11.32
CA ALA A 206 -8.19 -1.23 10.77
C ALA A 206 -9.04 -2.10 9.83
N ALA A 207 -8.43 -3.00 9.05
CA ALA A 207 -9.17 -3.91 8.19
C ALA A 207 -9.94 -4.97 8.99
N ALA A 208 -9.36 -5.48 10.09
CA ALA A 208 -10.06 -6.37 11.01
C ALA A 208 -11.28 -5.67 11.64
N GLN A 209 -11.08 -4.46 12.15
CA GLN A 209 -12.17 -3.71 12.82
C GLN A 209 -13.29 -3.34 11.85
N ALA A 210 -13.00 -3.02 10.59
CA ALA A 210 -14.02 -2.70 9.59
C ALA A 210 -15.01 -3.84 9.33
N LEU A 211 -14.64 -5.08 9.64
CA LEU A 211 -15.47 -6.28 9.47
C LEU A 211 -15.73 -7.01 10.80
N GLU A 212 -15.56 -6.32 11.92
CA GLU A 212 -15.83 -6.84 13.27
C GLU A 212 -15.08 -8.15 13.58
N LEU A 213 -13.85 -8.29 13.01
CA LEU A 213 -12.98 -9.43 13.27
C LEU A 213 -12.12 -9.18 14.51
N ASP A 214 -11.75 -10.27 15.19
CA ASP A 214 -10.71 -10.22 16.21
C ASP A 214 -9.33 -10.08 15.56
N PHE A 215 -8.39 -9.54 16.34
CA PHE A 215 -7.06 -9.21 15.86
C PHE A 215 -5.98 -9.65 16.84
N VAL A 216 -5.04 -10.46 16.35
CA VAL A 216 -3.88 -10.92 17.10
C VAL A 216 -2.65 -10.19 16.59
N SER A 217 -2.15 -9.23 17.37
CA SER A 217 -1.00 -8.39 16.99
C SER A 217 0.28 -9.21 16.81
N VAL A 218 1.03 -8.94 15.74
CA VAL A 218 2.37 -9.49 15.51
C VAL A 218 3.45 -8.42 15.56
N GLY A 219 3.09 -7.13 15.50
CA GLY A 219 4.02 -6.01 15.61
C GLY A 219 3.60 -4.77 14.84
N TRP A 220 4.50 -3.79 14.83
CA TRP A 220 4.32 -2.52 14.14
C TRP A 220 5.24 -2.43 12.94
N GLU A 221 4.72 -1.95 11.83
CA GLU A 221 5.50 -1.65 10.63
C GLU A 221 5.54 -0.15 10.36
N ARG A 222 6.57 0.31 9.66
CA ARG A 222 6.65 1.67 9.14
C ARG A 222 6.17 1.69 7.70
N TYR A 223 5.24 2.57 7.40
CA TYR A 223 4.75 2.85 6.06
C TYR A 223 5.28 4.21 5.61
N ASP A 224 6.08 4.20 4.55
CA ASP A 224 6.75 5.39 4.03
C ASP A 224 6.22 5.77 2.64
N LEU A 225 6.35 7.06 2.32
CA LEU A 225 6.27 7.57 0.95
C LEU A 225 7.68 7.66 0.37
N VAL A 226 7.89 7.03 -0.77
CA VAL A 226 9.09 7.14 -1.58
C VAL A 226 8.78 8.09 -2.73
N ILE A 227 9.56 9.16 -2.87
CA ILE A 227 9.25 10.28 -3.77
C ILE A 227 10.54 10.63 -4.55
N PRO A 228 10.55 10.55 -5.89
CA PRO A 228 11.69 11.05 -6.67
C PRO A 228 12.01 12.50 -6.33
N ARG A 229 13.30 12.82 -6.17
CA ARG A 229 13.75 14.16 -5.75
C ARG A 229 13.21 15.27 -6.64
N VAL A 230 13.10 15.02 -7.94
CA VAL A 230 12.55 15.97 -8.91
C VAL A 230 11.10 16.36 -8.62
N HIS A 231 10.34 15.47 -7.98
CA HIS A 231 8.95 15.74 -7.59
C HIS A 231 8.84 16.28 -6.17
N TRP A 232 9.75 15.92 -5.27
CA TRP A 232 9.70 16.35 -3.87
C TRP A 232 9.62 17.87 -3.73
N ASP A 233 10.47 18.61 -4.44
CA ASP A 233 10.53 20.07 -4.36
C ASP A 233 9.54 20.78 -5.28
N SER A 234 8.71 20.04 -6.05
CA SER A 234 7.75 20.61 -6.99
C SER A 234 6.57 21.28 -6.30
N GLU A 235 5.98 22.27 -7.00
CA GLU A 235 4.72 22.90 -6.60
C GLU A 235 3.55 21.92 -6.58
N LEU A 236 3.62 20.84 -7.39
CA LEU A 236 2.60 19.79 -7.40
C LEU A 236 2.52 19.09 -6.04
N LEU A 237 3.67 18.77 -5.42
CA LEU A 237 3.74 18.05 -4.15
C LEU A 237 3.81 18.98 -2.92
N ALA A 238 3.91 20.30 -3.07
CA ALA A 238 3.93 21.24 -1.94
C ALA A 238 2.71 21.05 -0.99
N PRO A 239 1.47 20.87 -1.49
CA PRO A 239 0.32 20.61 -0.62
C PRO A 239 0.39 19.27 0.12
N LEU A 240 0.94 18.24 -0.51
CA LEU A 240 1.16 16.94 0.15
C LEU A 240 2.19 17.05 1.28
N ARG A 241 3.31 17.76 1.04
CA ARG A 241 4.31 18.01 2.09
C ARG A 241 3.73 18.78 3.27
N ALA A 242 2.92 19.83 3.00
CA ALA A 242 2.24 20.59 4.05
C ALA A 242 1.30 19.70 4.87
N LEU A 243 0.56 18.80 4.19
CA LEU A 243 -0.38 17.90 4.84
C LEU A 243 0.29 16.93 5.83
N LEU A 244 1.53 16.49 5.56
CA LEU A 244 2.26 15.64 6.50
C LEU A 244 2.51 16.30 7.86
N HIS A 245 2.44 17.63 7.94
CA HIS A 245 2.60 18.42 9.17
C HIS A 245 1.29 19.04 9.65
N ASP A 246 0.16 18.73 9.02
CA ASP A 246 -1.16 19.25 9.41
C ASP A 246 -1.70 18.48 10.64
N PRO A 247 -1.96 19.17 11.76
CA PRO A 247 -2.47 18.53 12.97
C PRO A 247 -3.84 17.86 12.78
N ALA A 248 -4.70 18.39 11.91
CA ALA A 248 -6.02 17.81 11.66
C ALA A 248 -5.89 16.50 10.88
N PHE A 249 -5.01 16.44 9.89
CA PHE A 249 -4.71 15.22 9.16
C PHE A 249 -4.06 14.17 10.07
N GLN A 250 -3.08 14.55 10.89
CA GLN A 250 -2.44 13.65 11.85
C GLN A 250 -3.47 13.10 12.86
N ALA A 251 -4.38 13.93 13.35
CA ALA A 251 -5.45 13.49 14.24
C ALA A 251 -6.42 12.51 13.55
N ALA A 252 -6.75 12.74 12.28
CA ALA A 252 -7.59 11.83 11.49
C ALA A 252 -6.89 10.46 11.27
N VAL A 253 -5.59 10.45 11.02
CA VAL A 253 -4.81 9.20 10.92
C VAL A 253 -4.73 8.49 12.29
N ALA A 254 -4.51 9.22 13.39
CA ALA A 254 -4.50 8.65 14.74
C ALA A 254 -5.84 8.03 15.15
N ALA A 255 -6.95 8.48 14.57
CA ALA A 255 -8.27 7.91 14.79
C ALA A 255 -8.49 6.56 14.09
N LEU A 256 -7.63 6.20 13.13
CA LEU A 256 -7.68 4.89 12.49
C LEU A 256 -7.15 3.82 13.46
N PRO A 257 -7.87 2.70 13.60
CA PRO A 257 -7.46 1.63 14.51
C PRO A 257 -6.08 1.04 14.15
N GLY A 258 -5.15 1.08 15.09
CA GLY A 258 -3.80 0.54 14.88
C GLY A 258 -2.89 1.42 14.00
N TYR A 259 -3.14 2.74 13.96
CA TYR A 259 -2.29 3.72 13.28
C TYR A 259 -1.63 4.68 14.27
N ASP A 260 -0.36 4.98 14.05
CA ASP A 260 0.43 5.90 14.85
C ASP A 260 1.14 6.91 13.95
N PRO A 261 0.66 8.17 13.89
CA PRO A 261 1.26 9.23 13.08
C PRO A 261 2.41 9.97 13.79
N ALA A 262 2.87 9.56 14.96
CA ALA A 262 3.84 10.33 15.76
C ALA A 262 5.13 10.66 14.98
N ALA A 263 5.53 9.82 14.04
CA ALA A 263 6.69 10.04 13.17
C ALA A 263 6.32 10.58 11.78
N MET A 264 5.06 11.01 11.54
CA MET A 264 4.63 11.50 10.23
C MET A 264 5.46 12.72 9.81
N GLY A 265 5.87 12.75 8.54
CA GLY A 265 6.70 13.82 7.98
C GLY A 265 8.19 13.72 8.34
N THR A 266 8.60 12.70 9.12
CA THR A 266 10.03 12.48 9.40
C THR A 266 10.75 11.99 8.14
N LEU A 267 11.80 12.71 7.78
CA LEU A 267 12.68 12.36 6.68
C LEU A 267 13.57 11.18 7.10
N ILE A 268 13.47 10.07 6.38
CA ILE A 268 14.22 8.84 6.68
C ILE A 268 15.52 8.77 5.87
N ALA A 269 15.48 9.15 4.60
CA ALA A 269 16.62 9.16 3.71
C ALA A 269 16.44 10.15 2.56
N GLU A 270 17.56 10.65 2.09
CA GLU A 270 17.73 11.35 0.80
C GLU A 270 18.89 10.68 0.06
N THR A 271 18.68 10.22 -1.17
CA THR A 271 19.69 9.59 -2.00
C THR A 271 20.04 10.44 -3.20
#